data_01ca0779bc901110be8571f35bce8b62
#
_entry.id   01ca0779bc901110be8571f35bce8b62
#
_cell.length_a   1.000
_cell.length_b   1.000
_cell.length_c   1.000
_cell.angle_alpha   90.00
_cell.angle_beta   90.00
_cell.angle_gamma   90.00
#
_symmetry.space_group_name_H-M   'P 1'
#
loop_
_entity.id
_entity.type
_entity.pdbx_description
1 polymer ?
#
loop_
_entity_poly.entity_id
_entity_poly.type
_entity_poly.pdbx_seq_one_letter_code
_entity_poly.pdbx_strand_id
1 'polypeptide(L)'
;MRQAGPWPLLLAGSLAGRHGDNSEISSDILAPLADLIGLPLTVHLLPDLASGVATGDVVQSRLFNKFRRADGLRWVRHADEGGIRVICLKGLATAHLYYDEADLRTMSDADLLVSAADRDRLVAHFQAAGLESLCHCFDLDSVEVSLVAIDWS
;
A
#
# COMPACT_ATOMS: atom_id res chain seq x y z
N MET A 1 -14.97 -11.53 -12.55
CA MET A 1 -15.37 -10.38 -11.73
C MET A 1 -15.22 -10.78 -10.27
N ARG A 2 -14.20 -10.27 -9.55
CA ARG A 2 -14.11 -10.43 -8.09
C ARG A 2 -14.98 -9.33 -7.50
N GLN A 3 -15.94 -9.69 -6.65
CA GLN A 3 -16.72 -8.70 -5.91
C GLN A 3 -15.78 -7.96 -4.95
N ALA A 4 -15.82 -6.63 -4.99
CA ALA A 4 -15.12 -5.80 -4.02
C ALA A 4 -15.52 -6.23 -2.60
N GLY A 5 -14.53 -6.42 -1.75
CA GLY A 5 -14.80 -6.74 -0.35
C GLY A 5 -15.60 -5.62 0.34
N PRO A 6 -16.34 -5.92 1.40
CA PRO A 6 -17.30 -4.98 2.03
C PRO A 6 -16.64 -3.76 2.73
N TRP A 7 -15.34 -3.74 2.86
CA TRP A 7 -14.61 -2.74 3.66
C TRP A 7 -14.66 -1.30 3.12
N PRO A 8 -14.52 -1.03 1.81
CA PRO A 8 -14.66 0.33 1.29
C PRO A 8 -16.07 0.88 1.47
N LEU A 9 -17.09 0.02 1.34
CA LEU A 9 -18.49 0.38 1.54
C LEU A 9 -18.83 0.64 3.01
N LEU A 10 -18.19 -0.04 3.96
CA LEU A 10 -18.38 0.19 5.40
C LEU A 10 -17.79 1.53 5.85
N LEU A 11 -16.63 1.93 5.32
CA LEU A 11 -16.05 3.25 5.59
C LEU A 11 -16.89 4.37 4.96
N ALA A 12 -17.28 4.23 3.70
CA ALA A 12 -18.13 5.18 3.01
C ALA A 12 -19.53 5.27 3.67
N GLY A 13 -20.12 4.13 4.04
CA GLY A 13 -21.40 4.07 4.73
C GLY A 13 -21.37 4.65 6.15
N SER A 14 -20.25 4.50 6.87
CA SER A 14 -20.09 5.09 8.21
C SER A 14 -19.91 6.60 8.16
N LEU A 15 -19.32 7.13 7.09
CA LEU A 15 -19.18 8.57 6.86
C LEU A 15 -20.46 9.18 6.32
N ALA A 16 -21.15 8.51 5.38
CA ALA A 16 -22.41 8.97 4.80
C ALA A 16 -23.60 8.89 5.79
N GLY A 17 -23.60 7.88 6.69
CA GLY A 17 -24.69 7.70 7.66
C GLY A 17 -24.74 8.72 8.81
N ARG A 18 -23.74 9.60 8.91
CA ARG A 18 -23.69 10.64 9.96
C ARG A 18 -24.20 12.02 9.51
N HIS A 19 -24.43 12.22 8.22
CA HIS A 19 -24.85 13.52 7.70
C HIS A 19 -26.09 13.36 6.82
N GLY A 20 -27.24 13.69 7.40
CA GLY A 20 -28.52 13.73 6.70
C GLY A 20 -28.68 14.94 5.74
N ASP A 21 -27.60 15.65 5.44
CA ASP A 21 -27.60 16.74 4.45
C ASP A 21 -26.21 16.80 3.80
N ASN A 22 -26.14 16.45 2.51
CA ASN A 22 -24.89 16.33 1.74
C ASN A 22 -24.24 17.69 1.41
N SER A 23 -24.71 18.80 1.98
CA SER A 23 -24.29 20.13 1.56
C SER A 23 -23.05 20.71 2.25
N GLU A 24 -22.51 20.06 3.28
CA GLU A 24 -21.36 20.59 4.03
C GLU A 24 -20.38 19.52 4.53
N ILE A 25 -19.98 18.58 3.71
CA ILE A 25 -18.71 17.92 4.01
C ILE A 25 -17.62 18.89 3.54
N SER A 26 -17.11 19.68 4.48
CA SER A 26 -16.12 20.72 4.26
C SER A 26 -14.84 20.15 3.65
N SER A 27 -14.19 20.93 2.80
CA SER A 27 -12.80 20.71 2.33
C SER A 27 -11.82 20.37 3.46
N ASP A 28 -12.16 20.78 4.69
CA ASP A 28 -11.37 20.53 5.89
C ASP A 28 -11.29 19.05 6.28
N ILE A 29 -12.17 18.21 5.76
CA ILE A 29 -12.16 16.75 5.99
C ILE A 29 -11.33 16.03 4.92
N LEU A 30 -11.20 16.60 3.73
CA LEU A 30 -10.53 15.95 2.61
C LEU A 30 -9.04 15.72 2.90
N ALA A 31 -8.33 16.74 3.41
CA ALA A 31 -6.91 16.62 3.70
C ALA A 31 -6.60 15.57 4.77
N PRO A 32 -7.25 15.55 5.96
CA PRO A 32 -7.05 14.50 6.94
C PRO A 32 -7.39 13.09 6.43
N LEU A 33 -8.39 12.95 5.56
CA LEU A 33 -8.70 11.65 4.95
C LEU A 33 -7.64 11.24 3.95
N ALA A 34 -7.16 12.16 3.12
CA ALA A 34 -6.10 11.89 2.16
C ALA A 34 -4.78 11.49 2.86
N ASP A 35 -4.48 12.09 4.02
CA ASP A 35 -3.35 11.69 4.85
C ASP A 35 -3.53 10.30 5.46
N LEU A 36 -4.75 9.94 5.83
CA LEU A 36 -5.04 8.66 6.49
C LEU A 36 -5.11 7.48 5.50
N ILE A 37 -5.82 7.65 4.39
CA ILE A 37 -6.11 6.54 3.45
C ILE A 37 -5.51 6.72 2.06
N GLY A 38 -4.84 7.85 1.82
CA GLY A 38 -4.25 8.23 0.56
C GLY A 38 -5.21 8.99 -0.37
N LEU A 39 -4.68 9.98 -1.06
CA LEU A 39 -5.45 10.85 -1.96
C LEU A 39 -6.23 10.08 -3.04
N PRO A 40 -5.65 9.09 -3.76
CA PRO A 40 -6.39 8.38 -4.80
C PRO A 40 -7.63 7.66 -4.28
N LEU A 41 -7.52 7.02 -3.11
CA LEU A 41 -8.66 6.32 -2.51
C LEU A 41 -9.71 7.30 -2.00
N THR A 42 -9.28 8.40 -1.38
CA THR A 42 -10.19 9.45 -0.89
C THR A 42 -11.04 10.01 -2.03
N VAL A 43 -10.42 10.37 -3.15
CA VAL A 43 -11.12 10.88 -4.34
C VAL A 43 -12.03 9.82 -4.97
N HIS A 44 -11.60 8.56 -4.98
CA HIS A 44 -12.41 7.46 -5.49
C HIS A 44 -13.68 7.22 -4.66
N LEU A 45 -13.57 7.29 -3.33
CA LEU A 45 -14.71 7.05 -2.42
C LEU A 45 -15.64 8.27 -2.28
N LEU A 46 -15.13 9.47 -2.45
CA LEU A 46 -15.82 10.72 -2.19
C LEU A 46 -15.65 11.70 -3.38
N PRO A 47 -16.12 11.34 -4.59
CA PRO A 47 -15.90 12.14 -5.80
C PRO A 47 -16.50 13.54 -5.70
N ASP A 48 -17.62 13.69 -4.99
CA ASP A 48 -18.31 14.98 -4.83
C ASP A 48 -17.47 15.97 -4.00
N LEU A 49 -16.70 15.47 -3.02
CA LEU A 49 -15.79 16.30 -2.21
C LEU A 49 -14.51 16.64 -2.94
N ALA A 50 -14.16 15.85 -3.93
CA ALA A 50 -12.92 15.98 -4.69
C ALA A 50 -12.99 17.04 -5.78
N SER A 51 -14.08 17.78 -5.92
CA SER A 51 -14.25 18.81 -6.96
C SER A 51 -13.19 19.92 -6.93
N GLY A 52 -12.55 20.13 -5.76
CA GLY A 52 -11.43 21.07 -5.58
C GLY A 52 -10.03 20.44 -5.72
N VAL A 53 -9.92 19.12 -5.88
CA VAL A 53 -8.64 18.43 -6.01
C VAL A 53 -8.15 18.51 -7.45
N ALA A 54 -6.91 18.95 -7.63
CA ALA A 54 -6.32 18.98 -8.97
C ALA A 54 -6.19 17.56 -9.53
N THR A 55 -6.75 17.33 -10.71
CA THR A 55 -6.68 16.01 -11.38
C THR A 55 -5.23 15.54 -11.53
N GLY A 56 -4.29 16.47 -11.72
CA GLY A 56 -2.85 16.19 -11.82
C GLY A 56 -2.30 15.50 -10.57
N ASP A 57 -2.69 15.93 -9.38
CA ASP A 57 -2.20 15.38 -8.12
C ASP A 57 -2.69 13.94 -7.92
N VAL A 58 -3.94 13.67 -8.29
CA VAL A 58 -4.51 12.31 -8.24
C VAL A 58 -3.79 11.39 -9.22
N VAL A 59 -3.58 11.83 -10.45
CA VAL A 59 -2.86 11.06 -11.49
C VAL A 59 -1.43 10.79 -11.06
N GLN A 60 -0.73 11.80 -10.54
CA GLN A 60 0.64 11.65 -10.06
C GLN A 60 0.71 10.64 -8.90
N SER A 61 -0.16 10.75 -7.92
CA SER A 61 -0.21 9.84 -6.78
C SER A 61 -0.49 8.39 -7.23
N ARG A 62 -1.43 8.18 -8.16
CA ARG A 62 -1.71 6.86 -8.74
C ARG A 62 -0.50 6.30 -9.51
N LEU A 63 0.21 7.14 -10.26
CA LEU A 63 1.44 6.71 -10.95
C LEU A 63 2.50 6.27 -9.96
N PHE A 64 2.76 7.03 -8.89
CA PHE A 64 3.69 6.62 -7.84
C PHE A 64 3.30 5.27 -7.23
N ASN A 65 2.02 5.07 -6.91
CA ASN A 65 1.54 3.79 -6.38
C ASN A 65 1.76 2.63 -7.37
N LYS A 66 1.56 2.86 -8.68
CA LYS A 66 1.86 1.87 -9.72
C LYS A 66 3.35 1.51 -9.77
N PHE A 67 4.23 2.53 -9.73
CA PHE A 67 5.68 2.30 -9.74
C PHE A 67 6.15 1.54 -8.51
N ARG A 68 5.75 1.98 -7.32
CA ARG A 68 6.09 1.33 -6.05
C ARG A 68 5.62 -0.12 -6.00
N ARG A 69 4.39 -0.37 -6.44
CA ARG A 69 3.86 -1.73 -6.55
C ARG A 69 4.64 -2.57 -7.55
N ALA A 70 4.94 -2.05 -8.73
CA ALA A 70 5.70 -2.77 -9.75
C ALA A 70 7.12 -3.10 -9.25
N ASP A 71 7.76 -2.16 -8.57
CA ASP A 71 9.08 -2.36 -7.97
C ASP A 71 9.04 -3.39 -6.85
N GLY A 72 8.11 -3.29 -5.90
CA GLY A 72 7.94 -4.30 -4.85
C GLY A 72 7.73 -5.71 -5.40
N LEU A 73 6.90 -5.87 -6.44
CA LEU A 73 6.69 -7.15 -7.10
C LEU A 73 7.93 -7.63 -7.87
N ARG A 74 8.77 -6.72 -8.36
CA ARG A 74 10.07 -7.05 -8.97
C ARG A 74 10.97 -7.71 -7.93
N TRP A 75 11.06 -7.13 -6.74
CA TRP A 75 11.88 -7.69 -5.65
C TRP A 75 11.34 -9.01 -5.12
N VAL A 76 10.02 -9.20 -5.07
CA VAL A 76 9.42 -10.50 -4.74
C VAL A 76 9.84 -11.57 -5.76
N ARG A 77 9.78 -11.26 -7.05
CA ARG A 77 10.26 -12.19 -8.10
C ARG A 77 11.75 -12.46 -7.98
N HIS A 78 12.55 -11.43 -7.68
CA HIS A 78 13.98 -11.59 -7.50
C HIS A 78 14.32 -12.51 -6.31
N ALA A 79 13.56 -12.41 -5.21
CA ALA A 79 13.69 -13.37 -4.10
C ALA A 79 13.38 -14.81 -4.54
N ASP A 80 12.30 -15.00 -5.32
CA ASP A 80 11.89 -16.31 -5.83
C ASP A 80 12.97 -16.91 -6.77
N GLU A 81 13.56 -16.10 -7.67
CA GLU A 81 14.70 -16.47 -8.51
C GLU A 81 15.92 -16.91 -7.69
N GLY A 82 16.13 -16.29 -6.52
CA GLY A 82 17.13 -16.71 -5.54
C GLY A 82 16.75 -17.95 -4.72
N GLY A 83 15.58 -18.54 -4.96
CA GLY A 83 15.04 -19.65 -4.19
C GLY A 83 14.72 -19.28 -2.73
N ILE A 84 14.36 -18.01 -2.48
CA ILE A 84 14.01 -17.49 -1.16
C ILE A 84 12.49 -17.17 -1.16
N ARG A 85 11.76 -17.90 -0.31
CA ARG A 85 10.31 -17.67 -0.19
C ARG A 85 10.01 -16.48 0.71
N VAL A 86 9.22 -15.54 0.19
CA VAL A 86 8.77 -14.37 0.93
C VAL A 86 7.24 -14.29 0.90
N ILE A 87 6.65 -13.67 1.92
CA ILE A 87 5.23 -13.36 1.99
C ILE A 87 5.09 -11.84 2.01
N CYS A 88 4.37 -11.29 1.04
CA CYS A 88 4.05 -9.87 1.03
C CYS A 88 3.06 -9.54 2.14
N LEU A 89 3.33 -8.47 2.86
CA LEU A 89 2.46 -7.96 3.92
C LEU A 89 1.93 -6.56 3.56
N LYS A 90 1.03 -6.07 4.39
CA LYS A 90 0.51 -4.69 4.38
C LYS A 90 0.16 -4.15 2.98
N GLY A 91 0.74 -2.99 2.60
CA GLY A 91 0.38 -2.25 1.40
C GLY A 91 0.42 -3.07 0.11
N LEU A 92 1.48 -3.85 -0.11
CA LEU A 92 1.65 -4.65 -1.32
C LEU A 92 0.63 -5.79 -1.41
N ALA A 93 0.38 -6.49 -0.30
CA ALA A 93 -0.62 -7.56 -0.24
C ALA A 93 -2.05 -6.99 -0.33
N THR A 94 -2.35 -5.95 0.46
CA THR A 94 -3.70 -5.39 0.52
C THR A 94 -4.11 -4.73 -0.80
N ALA A 95 -3.19 -4.04 -1.49
CA ALA A 95 -3.45 -3.47 -2.81
C ALA A 95 -3.93 -4.51 -3.83
N HIS A 96 -3.42 -5.74 -3.72
CA HIS A 96 -3.80 -6.82 -4.62
C HIS A 96 -5.08 -7.56 -4.20
N LEU A 97 -5.30 -7.70 -2.90
CA LEU A 97 -6.38 -8.53 -2.36
C LEU A 97 -7.71 -7.78 -2.20
N TYR A 98 -7.65 -6.49 -1.87
CA TYR A 98 -8.83 -5.75 -1.39
C TYR A 98 -9.22 -4.55 -2.24
N TYR A 99 -8.38 -4.10 -3.20
CA TYR A 99 -8.67 -2.96 -4.05
C TYR A 99 -9.00 -3.41 -5.47
N ASP A 100 -10.07 -2.88 -6.04
CA ASP A 100 -10.43 -3.13 -7.44
C ASP A 100 -9.35 -2.60 -8.39
N GLU A 101 -8.79 -1.43 -8.07
CA GLU A 101 -7.64 -0.84 -8.71
C GLU A 101 -6.51 -0.71 -7.70
N ALA A 102 -5.46 -1.51 -7.84
CA ALA A 102 -4.38 -1.61 -6.88
C ALA A 102 -3.60 -0.30 -6.67
N ASP A 103 -3.67 0.64 -7.61
CA ASP A 103 -3.04 1.96 -7.54
C ASP A 103 -3.84 2.98 -6.70
N LEU A 104 -5.03 2.62 -6.24
CA LEU A 104 -5.74 3.39 -5.21
C LEU A 104 -5.07 3.28 -3.84
N ARG A 105 -4.32 2.20 -3.60
CA ARG A 105 -3.63 1.98 -2.32
C ARG A 105 -2.29 2.69 -2.30
N THR A 106 -2.17 3.71 -1.45
CA THR A 106 -0.89 4.38 -1.21
C THR A 106 0.04 3.50 -0.38
N MET A 107 1.30 3.43 -0.79
CA MET A 107 2.35 2.66 -0.13
C MET A 107 3.62 3.49 -0.03
N SER A 108 4.31 3.44 1.10
CA SER A 108 5.64 4.03 1.32
C SER A 108 6.74 2.97 1.27
N ASP A 109 6.38 1.72 1.53
CA ASP A 109 7.28 0.60 1.71
C ASP A 109 6.68 -0.70 1.15
N ALA A 110 7.52 -1.70 0.94
CA ALA A 110 7.10 -3.07 0.72
C ALA A 110 7.60 -3.96 1.86
N ASP A 111 6.67 -4.43 2.68
CA ASP A 111 6.95 -5.34 3.78
C ASP A 111 6.96 -6.79 3.30
N LEU A 112 8.05 -7.48 3.53
CA LEU A 112 8.24 -8.88 3.19
C LEU A 112 8.53 -9.68 4.45
N LEU A 113 7.77 -10.73 4.68
CA LEU A 113 8.04 -11.71 5.72
C LEU A 113 8.86 -12.85 5.11
N VAL A 114 9.93 -13.21 5.78
CA VAL A 114 10.86 -14.29 5.38
C VAL A 114 11.17 -15.15 6.59
N SER A 115 11.59 -16.41 6.38
CA SER A 115 12.11 -17.22 7.50
C SER A 115 13.35 -16.55 8.12
N ALA A 116 13.52 -16.65 9.43
CA ALA A 116 14.69 -16.07 10.10
C ALA A 116 16.02 -16.66 9.54
N ALA A 117 15.99 -17.93 9.13
CA ALA A 117 17.13 -18.59 8.51
C ALA A 117 17.51 -18.02 7.13
N ASP A 118 16.57 -17.48 6.39
CA ASP A 118 16.80 -16.92 5.04
C ASP A 118 16.98 -15.40 5.04
N ARG A 119 16.81 -14.71 6.17
CA ARG A 119 16.89 -13.25 6.26
C ARG A 119 18.17 -12.68 5.66
N ASP A 120 19.32 -13.12 6.19
CA ASP A 120 20.62 -12.56 5.78
C ASP A 120 20.93 -12.90 4.31
N ARG A 121 20.48 -14.06 3.85
CA ARG A 121 20.58 -14.47 2.46
C ARG A 121 19.72 -13.58 1.56
N LEU A 122 18.48 -13.22 1.98
CA LEU A 122 17.60 -12.30 1.26
C LEU A 122 18.22 -10.91 1.16
N VAL A 123 18.70 -10.36 2.28
CA VAL A 123 19.36 -9.05 2.33
C VAL A 123 20.57 -9.00 1.40
N ALA A 124 21.47 -9.99 1.48
CA ALA A 124 22.64 -10.06 0.62
C ALA A 124 22.26 -10.20 -0.87
N HIS A 125 21.22 -10.96 -1.16
CA HIS A 125 20.73 -11.17 -2.52
C HIS A 125 20.17 -9.87 -3.13
N PHE A 126 19.41 -9.10 -2.36
CA PHE A 126 18.86 -7.81 -2.78
C PHE A 126 19.96 -6.76 -2.94
N GLN A 127 20.92 -6.69 -2.01
CA GLN A 127 22.06 -5.75 -2.11
C GLN A 127 22.94 -6.06 -3.32
N ALA A 128 23.18 -7.33 -3.62
CA ALA A 128 23.94 -7.75 -4.81
C ALA A 128 23.23 -7.33 -6.13
N ALA A 129 21.90 -7.22 -6.10
CA ALA A 129 21.10 -6.75 -7.22
C ALA A 129 20.92 -5.22 -7.26
N GLY A 130 21.57 -4.48 -6.34
CA GLY A 130 21.58 -3.01 -6.31
C GLY A 130 20.46 -2.39 -5.49
N LEU A 131 19.82 -3.12 -4.59
CA LEU A 131 18.89 -2.54 -3.63
C LEU A 131 19.67 -1.87 -2.49
N GLU A 132 19.69 -0.54 -2.47
CA GLU A 132 20.41 0.24 -1.46
C GLU A 132 19.55 0.52 -0.22
N SER A 133 18.24 0.63 -0.38
CA SER A 133 17.29 1.04 0.66
C SER A 133 16.60 -0.16 1.30
N LEU A 134 17.33 -0.97 2.06
CA LEU A 134 16.75 -1.95 2.98
C LEU A 134 16.64 -1.30 4.36
N CYS A 135 15.43 -0.93 4.75
CA CYS A 135 15.14 -0.44 6.09
C CYS A 135 14.53 -1.56 6.92
N HIS A 136 15.05 -1.72 8.13
CA HIS A 136 14.47 -2.45 9.25
C HIS A 136 14.19 -3.93 9.06
N CYS A 137 15.11 -4.74 9.57
CA CYS A 137 14.82 -6.13 9.89
C CYS A 137 14.36 -6.21 11.34
N PHE A 138 13.14 -6.67 11.57
CA PHE A 138 12.67 -7.05 12.90
C PHE A 138 12.60 -8.56 12.99
N ASP A 139 13.24 -9.12 13.98
CA ASP A 139 13.07 -10.52 14.31
C ASP A 139 11.81 -10.67 15.18
N LEU A 140 10.94 -11.55 14.78
CA LEU A 140 9.79 -11.96 15.59
C LEU A 140 10.21 -13.23 16.34
N ASP A 141 10.89 -13.03 17.46
CA ASP A 141 11.54 -14.09 18.25
C ASP A 141 10.67 -15.31 18.58
N SER A 142 9.35 -15.16 18.54
CA SER A 142 8.41 -16.22 18.89
C SER A 142 7.99 -17.14 17.73
N VAL A 143 8.33 -16.80 16.47
CA VAL A 143 7.79 -17.49 15.27
C VAL A 143 8.82 -17.79 14.19
N GLU A 144 10.12 -17.63 14.46
CA GLU A 144 11.22 -17.91 13.51
C GLU A 144 11.08 -17.23 12.15
N VAL A 145 10.51 -16.02 12.14
CA VAL A 145 10.38 -15.19 10.94
C VAL A 145 10.96 -13.80 11.15
N SER A 146 11.40 -13.18 10.08
CA SER A 146 11.92 -11.82 10.06
C SER A 146 11.11 -10.95 9.10
N LEU A 147 10.89 -9.70 9.47
CA LEU A 147 10.31 -8.68 8.61
C LEU A 147 11.45 -7.91 7.92
N VAL A 148 11.40 -7.85 6.60
CA VAL A 148 12.30 -7.06 5.76
C VAL A 148 11.45 -6.04 5.01
N ALA A 149 11.77 -4.76 5.14
CA ALA A 149 11.08 -3.70 4.44
C ALA A 149 11.97 -3.06 3.35
N ILE A 150 11.40 -2.83 2.19
CA ILE A 150 11.97 -2.02 1.12
C ILE A 150 11.33 -0.65 1.21
N ASP A 151 12.11 0.38 1.49
CA ASP A 151 11.66 1.76 1.64
C ASP A 151 11.84 2.53 0.33
N TRP A 152 10.84 3.34 -0.03
CA TRP A 152 10.86 4.24 -1.20
C TRP A 152 10.77 5.73 -0.80
N SER A 153 10.99 6.05 0.49
CA SER A 153 10.97 7.45 0.95
C SER A 153 12.18 8.26 0.49
#